data_850b0ffd7510e703c514051090456333
#
_entry.id   850b0ffd7510e703c514051090456333
#
_cell.length_a   1.000
_cell.length_b   1.000
_cell.length_c   1.000
_cell.angle_alpha   90.00
_cell.angle_beta   90.00
_cell.angle_gamma   90.00
#
_symmetry.space_group_name_H-M   'P 1'
#
loop_
_entity.id
_entity.type
_entity.pdbx_description
1 polymer ?
#
loop_
_entity_poly.entity_id
_entity_poly.type
_entity_poly.pdbx_seq_one_letter_code
_entity_poly.pdbx_strand_id
1 'polypeptide(L)'
;MGKFTDDMEKLLVERYGIKPELMSDKELHDIDTYIETYLRDKFIIFIDGKKVEWNFIGKQYDTDVMKVYLEIPNLDRDKFQSIGVQSSVLYGVYPDQKNVIHIKVKDVKKSYVLIKEKNSAVLKL
;
A
#
# COMPACT_ATOMS: atom_id res chain seq x y z
N MET A 1 17.85 -5.00 -5.41
CA MET A 1 16.47 -4.56 -5.12
C MET A 1 15.83 -5.44 -4.06
N GLY A 2 14.99 -4.88 -3.20
CA GLY A 2 14.27 -5.69 -2.23
C GLY A 2 13.19 -6.56 -2.87
N LYS A 3 12.81 -7.63 -2.18
CA LYS A 3 11.85 -8.60 -2.68
C LYS A 3 10.51 -7.94 -3.10
N PHE A 4 9.99 -7.03 -2.28
CA PHE A 4 8.73 -6.36 -2.61
C PHE A 4 8.85 -5.56 -3.91
N THR A 5 9.94 -4.82 -4.10
CA THR A 5 10.17 -4.03 -5.31
C THR A 5 10.30 -4.94 -6.53
N ASP A 6 11.04 -6.03 -6.42
CA ASP A 6 11.20 -7.01 -7.50
C ASP A 6 9.87 -7.66 -7.85
N ASP A 7 9.09 -8.05 -6.86
CA ASP A 7 7.80 -8.70 -7.07
C ASP A 7 6.79 -7.72 -7.68
N MET A 8 6.81 -6.47 -7.25
CA MET A 8 5.97 -5.42 -7.81
C MET A 8 6.31 -5.19 -9.28
N GLU A 9 7.61 -5.18 -9.62
CA GLU A 9 8.03 -5.02 -11.00
C GLU A 9 7.50 -6.15 -11.88
N LYS A 10 7.64 -7.39 -11.43
CA LYS A 10 7.14 -8.54 -12.17
C LYS A 10 5.62 -8.48 -12.35
N LEU A 11 4.90 -8.11 -11.30
CA LEU A 11 3.45 -7.97 -11.37
C LEU A 11 3.04 -6.92 -12.40
N LEU A 12 3.70 -5.77 -12.41
CA LEU A 12 3.38 -4.70 -13.34
C LEU A 12 3.65 -5.11 -14.79
N VAL A 13 4.73 -5.84 -15.02
CA VAL A 13 5.04 -6.37 -16.35
C VAL A 13 3.94 -7.34 -16.79
N GLU A 14 3.57 -8.29 -15.94
CA GLU A 14 2.60 -9.32 -16.29
C GLU A 14 1.19 -8.78 -16.44
N ARG A 15 0.79 -7.86 -15.55
CA ARG A 15 -0.59 -7.35 -15.50
C ARG A 15 -0.85 -6.28 -16.55
N TYR A 16 0.11 -5.40 -16.80
CA TYR A 16 -0.09 -4.24 -17.67
C TYR A 16 0.76 -4.25 -18.94
N GLY A 17 1.66 -5.20 -19.08
CA GLY A 17 2.51 -5.29 -20.27
C GLY A 17 3.48 -4.13 -20.44
N ILE A 18 3.90 -3.51 -19.35
CA ILE A 18 4.80 -2.36 -19.36
C ILE A 18 6.20 -2.75 -18.93
N LYS A 19 7.15 -1.84 -19.11
CA LYS A 19 8.54 -1.98 -18.66
C LYS A 19 8.77 -0.95 -17.56
N PRO A 20 8.48 -1.27 -16.28
CA PRO A 20 8.53 -0.28 -15.21
C PRO A 20 9.94 0.15 -14.85
N GLU A 21 10.91 -0.74 -14.84
CA GLU A 21 12.30 -0.48 -14.48
C GLU A 21 12.42 0.27 -13.16
N LEU A 22 11.76 -0.25 -12.11
CA LEU A 22 11.66 0.38 -10.81
C LEU A 22 13.04 0.65 -10.20
N MET A 23 13.18 1.78 -9.52
CA MET A 23 14.41 2.25 -8.86
C MET A 23 15.54 2.62 -9.83
N SER A 24 15.33 2.56 -11.15
CA SER A 24 16.36 2.98 -12.08
C SER A 24 16.07 4.38 -12.61
N ASP A 25 17.06 4.99 -13.22
CA ASP A 25 16.89 6.27 -13.90
C ASP A 25 16.05 6.15 -15.16
N LYS A 26 15.75 4.93 -15.58
CA LYS A 26 14.87 4.60 -16.70
C LYS A 26 13.47 4.22 -16.27
N GLU A 27 13.12 4.46 -15.00
CA GLU A 27 11.79 4.13 -14.49
C GLU A 27 10.73 4.79 -15.35
N LEU A 28 9.66 4.03 -15.66
CA LEU A 28 8.59 4.50 -16.53
C LEU A 28 7.96 5.77 -15.95
N HIS A 29 7.79 6.79 -16.79
CA HIS A 29 7.38 8.12 -16.38
C HIS A 29 6.06 8.16 -15.61
N ASP A 30 5.07 7.36 -16.03
CA ASP A 30 3.74 7.34 -15.40
C ASP A 30 3.53 6.12 -14.52
N ILE A 31 4.62 5.55 -13.97
CA ILE A 31 4.55 4.33 -13.17
C ILE A 31 3.64 4.48 -11.95
N ASP A 32 3.60 5.67 -11.35
CA ASP A 32 2.77 5.90 -10.17
C ASP A 32 1.28 5.69 -10.47
N THR A 33 0.84 6.00 -11.68
CA THR A 33 -0.55 5.77 -12.10
C THR A 33 -0.88 4.28 -12.11
N TYR A 34 0.04 3.43 -12.60
CA TYR A 34 -0.16 1.98 -12.59
C TYR A 34 -0.17 1.41 -11.18
N ILE A 35 0.74 1.89 -10.33
CA ILE A 35 0.81 1.45 -8.92
C ILE A 35 -0.47 1.85 -8.20
N GLU A 36 -0.93 3.09 -8.37
CA GLU A 36 -2.16 3.56 -7.74
C GLU A 36 -3.36 2.72 -8.18
N THR A 37 -3.50 2.45 -9.48
CA THR A 37 -4.59 1.66 -10.02
C THR A 37 -4.62 0.26 -9.40
N TYR A 38 -3.47 -0.37 -9.28
CA TYR A 38 -3.36 -1.68 -8.66
C TYR A 38 -3.74 -1.64 -7.18
N LEU A 39 -3.24 -0.64 -6.44
CA LEU A 39 -3.50 -0.53 -5.01
C LEU A 39 -4.97 -0.22 -4.72
N ARG A 40 -5.66 0.54 -5.56
CA ARG A 40 -7.09 0.80 -5.35
C ARG A 40 -7.92 -0.46 -5.35
N ASP A 41 -7.48 -1.48 -6.08
CA ASP A 41 -8.15 -2.78 -6.11
C ASP A 41 -7.75 -3.67 -4.94
N LYS A 42 -6.54 -3.52 -4.42
CA LYS A 42 -5.93 -4.46 -3.48
C LYS A 42 -5.76 -3.94 -2.07
N PHE A 43 -5.90 -2.65 -1.84
CA PHE A 43 -5.69 -2.04 -0.52
C PHE A 43 -6.90 -1.21 -0.13
N ILE A 44 -7.54 -1.58 0.97
CA ILE A 44 -8.80 -0.97 1.41
C ILE A 44 -8.63 -0.43 2.83
N ILE A 45 -9.12 0.78 3.05
CA ILE A 45 -9.10 1.42 4.36
C ILE A 45 -10.54 1.60 4.84
N PHE A 46 -10.76 1.28 6.12
CA PHE A 46 -12.04 1.41 6.78
C PHE A 46 -11.93 2.39 7.94
N ILE A 47 -12.90 3.28 8.08
CA ILE A 47 -13.04 4.14 9.26
C ILE A 47 -14.33 3.73 9.93
N ASP A 48 -14.23 3.29 11.21
CA ASP A 48 -15.36 2.77 11.98
C ASP A 48 -16.14 1.69 11.20
N GLY A 49 -15.40 0.83 10.51
CA GLY A 49 -15.97 -0.27 9.74
C GLY A 49 -16.51 0.08 8.37
N LYS A 50 -16.41 1.33 7.95
CA LYS A 50 -16.90 1.78 6.65
C LYS A 50 -15.74 2.04 5.71
N LYS A 51 -15.80 1.49 4.49
CA LYS A 51 -14.79 1.74 3.46
C LYS A 51 -14.72 3.23 3.13
N VAL A 52 -13.51 3.77 3.09
CA VAL A 52 -13.28 5.17 2.74
C VAL A 52 -12.31 5.27 1.58
N GLU A 53 -12.39 6.37 0.85
CA GLU A 53 -11.45 6.67 -0.22
C GLU A 53 -10.16 7.22 0.36
N TRP A 54 -9.05 6.96 -0.32
CA TRP A 54 -7.75 7.50 0.04
C TRP A 54 -7.08 8.10 -1.18
N ASN A 55 -6.18 9.04 -0.94
CA ASN A 55 -5.39 9.67 -1.99
C ASN A 55 -4.00 9.06 -2.03
N PHE A 56 -3.50 8.80 -3.23
CA PHE A 56 -2.12 8.37 -3.45
C PHE A 56 -1.24 9.61 -3.42
N ILE A 57 -0.34 9.69 -2.44
CA ILE A 57 0.57 10.83 -2.29
C ILE A 57 1.81 10.65 -3.14
N GLY A 58 2.34 9.43 -3.17
CA GLY A 58 3.55 9.11 -3.93
C GLY A 58 4.24 7.88 -3.40
N LYS A 59 5.38 7.60 -3.97
CA LYS A 59 6.23 6.52 -3.50
C LYS A 59 7.64 7.04 -3.25
N GLN A 60 8.36 6.32 -2.42
CA GLN A 60 9.75 6.63 -2.10
C GLN A 60 10.52 5.32 -1.96
N TYR A 61 11.74 5.31 -2.45
CA TYR A 61 12.63 4.18 -2.25
C TYR A 61 13.57 4.50 -1.08
N ASP A 62 13.62 3.58 -0.11
CA ASP A 62 14.50 3.68 1.04
C ASP A 62 15.38 2.44 1.01
N THR A 63 16.62 2.59 0.56
CA THR A 63 17.51 1.49 0.22
C THR A 63 16.84 0.61 -0.85
N ASP A 64 16.47 -0.64 -0.53
CA ASP A 64 15.82 -1.56 -1.46
C ASP A 64 14.30 -1.63 -1.28
N VAL A 65 13.75 -0.83 -0.37
CA VAL A 65 12.34 -0.91 -0.01
C VAL A 65 11.56 0.19 -0.71
N MET A 66 10.47 -0.20 -1.37
CA MET A 66 9.53 0.79 -1.90
C MET A 66 8.48 1.12 -0.84
N LYS A 67 8.35 2.39 -0.51
CA LYS A 67 7.33 2.90 0.40
C LYS A 67 6.28 3.66 -0.41
N VAL A 68 5.02 3.36 -0.15
CA VAL A 68 3.90 4.05 -0.77
C VAL A 68 3.18 4.85 0.30
N TYR A 69 2.90 6.10 0.01
CA TYR A 69 2.25 7.01 0.96
C TYR A 69 0.82 7.28 0.51
N LEU A 70 -0.11 7.04 1.42
CA LEU A 70 -1.53 7.26 1.20
C LEU A 70 -2.06 8.21 2.26
N GLU A 71 -3.09 8.98 1.90
CA GLU A 71 -3.69 9.96 2.79
C GLU A 71 -5.22 9.87 2.72
N ILE A 72 -5.87 10.00 3.85
CA ILE A 72 -7.32 10.14 3.92
C ILE A 72 -7.60 11.61 4.25
N PRO A 73 -8.10 12.40 3.28
CA PRO A 73 -8.32 13.83 3.50
C PRO A 73 -9.54 14.06 4.38
N ASN A 74 -9.55 15.22 5.03
CA ASN A 74 -10.71 15.71 5.79
C ASN A 74 -11.12 14.79 6.94
N LEU A 75 -10.18 14.04 7.49
CA LEU A 75 -10.43 13.12 8.58
C LEU A 75 -10.24 13.84 9.92
N ASP A 76 -11.30 13.88 10.72
CA ASP A 76 -11.25 14.48 12.05
C ASP A 76 -11.02 13.37 13.09
N ARG A 77 -9.84 13.37 13.71
CA ARG A 77 -9.41 12.38 14.69
C ARG A 77 -10.44 12.21 15.83
N ASP A 78 -11.14 13.27 16.21
CA ASP A 78 -12.06 13.25 17.34
C ASP A 78 -13.43 12.66 16.97
N LYS A 79 -13.68 12.37 15.68
CA LYS A 79 -14.97 11.90 15.20
C LYS A 79 -14.99 10.42 14.82
N PHE A 80 -13.89 9.70 15.01
CA PHE A 80 -13.87 8.27 14.71
C PHE A 80 -13.05 7.53 15.76
N GLN A 81 -13.29 6.22 15.89
CA GLN A 81 -12.72 5.40 16.95
C GLN A 81 -11.83 4.27 16.45
N SER A 82 -11.87 3.94 15.18
CA SER A 82 -11.04 2.87 14.65
C SER A 82 -10.64 3.11 13.19
N ILE A 83 -9.45 2.59 12.85
CA ILE A 83 -8.95 2.54 11.48
C ILE A 83 -8.67 1.09 11.16
N GLY A 84 -9.32 0.56 10.12
CA GLY A 84 -9.05 -0.76 9.63
C GLY A 84 -8.34 -0.70 8.30
N VAL A 85 -7.45 -1.67 8.05
CA VAL A 85 -6.80 -1.82 6.76
C VAL A 85 -6.90 -3.27 6.31
N GLN A 86 -7.10 -3.47 5.02
CA GLN A 86 -7.09 -4.79 4.41
C GLN A 86 -6.23 -4.71 3.16
N SER A 87 -5.26 -5.64 3.04
CA SER A 87 -4.34 -5.66 1.93
C SER A 87 -4.27 -7.04 1.31
N SER A 88 -4.50 -7.12 0.00
CA SER A 88 -4.21 -8.31 -0.80
C SER A 88 -3.12 -8.04 -1.82
N VAL A 89 -2.28 -7.03 -1.56
CA VAL A 89 -1.19 -6.62 -2.44
C VAL A 89 -0.20 -7.77 -2.64
N LEU A 90 -0.04 -8.20 -3.87
CA LEU A 90 0.87 -9.27 -4.33
C LEU A 90 0.53 -10.68 -3.85
N TYR A 91 -0.47 -10.89 -2.99
CA TYR A 91 -0.77 -12.23 -2.48
C TYR A 91 -1.29 -13.19 -3.55
N GLY A 92 -1.99 -12.69 -4.56
CA GLY A 92 -2.50 -13.52 -5.64
C GLY A 92 -1.42 -14.13 -6.51
N VAL A 93 -0.26 -13.47 -6.60
CA VAL A 93 0.88 -13.92 -7.41
C VAL A 93 1.99 -14.47 -6.52
N TYR A 94 2.20 -13.87 -5.37
CA TYR A 94 3.26 -14.21 -4.43
C TYR A 94 2.67 -14.45 -3.04
N PRO A 95 2.16 -15.68 -2.76
CA PRO A 95 1.48 -15.97 -1.49
C PRO A 95 2.33 -15.75 -0.23
N ASP A 96 3.65 -15.80 -0.36
CA ASP A 96 4.57 -15.59 0.77
C ASP A 96 4.86 -14.12 1.05
N GLN A 97 4.27 -13.20 0.28
CA GLN A 97 4.54 -11.77 0.43
C GLN A 97 4.01 -11.27 1.77
N LYS A 98 4.79 -10.40 2.41
CA LYS A 98 4.38 -9.68 3.62
C LYS A 98 4.22 -8.21 3.29
N ASN A 99 3.16 -7.61 3.80
CA ASN A 99 2.92 -6.18 3.67
C ASN A 99 3.09 -5.53 5.04
N VAL A 100 3.98 -4.55 5.14
CA VAL A 100 4.16 -3.79 6.38
C VAL A 100 3.41 -2.48 6.24
N ILE A 101 2.47 -2.25 7.15
CA ILE A 101 1.59 -1.11 7.14
C ILE A 101 1.91 -0.21 8.34
N HIS A 102 2.21 1.05 8.07
CA HIS A 102 2.42 2.05 9.11
C HIS A 102 1.25 3.01 9.11
N ILE A 103 0.55 3.09 10.25
CA ILE A 103 -0.59 4.00 10.42
C ILE A 103 -0.16 5.13 11.34
N LYS A 104 -0.35 6.37 10.88
CA LYS A 104 -0.06 7.56 11.66
C LYS A 104 -1.30 8.44 11.71
N VAL A 105 -1.81 8.68 12.92
CA VAL A 105 -2.96 9.55 13.17
C VAL A 105 -2.60 10.47 14.32
N LYS A 106 -2.39 11.77 14.03
CA LYS A 106 -1.89 12.74 15.02
C LYS A 106 -0.62 12.21 15.69
N ASP A 107 -0.68 11.94 17.02
CA ASP A 107 0.44 11.45 17.80
C ASP A 107 0.47 9.93 17.94
N VAL A 108 -0.50 9.23 17.36
CA VAL A 108 -0.57 7.77 17.41
C VAL A 108 0.11 7.20 16.18
N LYS A 109 1.07 6.29 16.41
CA LYS A 109 1.75 5.55 15.35
C LYS A 109 1.66 4.06 15.66
N LYS A 110 1.25 3.26 14.70
CA LYS A 110 1.16 1.82 14.85
C LYS A 110 1.59 1.14 13.57
N SER A 111 2.27 -0.01 13.71
CA SER A 111 2.72 -0.79 12.55
C SER A 111 2.15 -2.19 12.62
N TYR A 112 1.80 -2.72 11.46
CA TYR A 112 1.26 -4.07 11.33
C TYR A 112 1.97 -4.78 10.19
N VAL A 113 2.16 -6.09 10.34
CA VAL A 113 2.64 -6.96 9.27
C VAL A 113 1.46 -7.82 8.85
N LEU A 114 1.04 -7.69 7.58
CA LEU A 114 -0.06 -8.45 7.02
C LEU A 114 0.48 -9.54 6.10
N ILE A 115 -0.14 -10.70 6.18
CA ILE A 115 0.17 -11.85 5.32
C ILE A 115 -1.13 -12.34 4.70
N LYS A 116 -1.04 -13.27 3.75
CA LYS A 116 -2.21 -13.80 3.05
C LYS A 116 -3.27 -14.34 4.00
N GLU A 117 -2.85 -15.09 5.01
CA GLU A 117 -3.73 -15.73 5.98
C GLU A 117 -4.28 -14.75 7.02
N LYS A 118 -3.63 -13.61 7.18
CA LYS A 118 -4.04 -12.56 8.10
C LYS A 118 -3.79 -11.21 7.41
N ASN A 119 -4.73 -10.84 6.55
CA ASN A 119 -4.56 -9.73 5.62
C ASN A 119 -5.23 -8.44 6.06
N SER A 120 -5.68 -8.35 7.31
CA SER A 120 -6.33 -7.14 7.81
C SER A 120 -5.89 -6.86 9.24
N ALA A 121 -6.01 -5.58 9.63
CA ALA A 121 -5.73 -5.13 10.98
C ALA A 121 -6.64 -3.97 11.32
N VAL A 122 -6.94 -3.80 12.62
CA VAL A 122 -7.76 -2.69 13.11
C VAL A 122 -7.02 -2.01 14.26
N LEU A 123 -6.84 -0.70 14.13
CA LEU A 123 -6.31 0.15 15.19
C LEU A 123 -7.48 0.83 15.89
N LYS A 124 -7.65 0.54 17.18
CA LYS A 124 -8.65 1.21 18.01
C LYS A 124 -8.01 2.40 18.71
N LEU A 125 -8.66 3.52 18.63
CA LEU A 125 -8.16 4.80 19.17
C LEU A 125 -8.77 5.13 20.52
#